data_94114d3d31f8f6fd28bab1c5fae6ef13
#
_entry.id   94114d3d31f8f6fd28bab1c5fae6ef13
#
_cell.length_a   1.000
_cell.length_b   1.000
_cell.length_c   1.000
_cell.angle_alpha   90.00
_cell.angle_beta   90.00
_cell.angle_gamma   90.00
#
_symmetry.space_group_name_H-M   'P 1'
#
loop_
_entity.id
_entity.type
_entity.pdbx_description
1 polymer ?
#
loop_
_entity_poly.entity_id
_entity_poly.type
_entity_poly.pdbx_seq_one_letter_code
_entity_poly.pdbx_strand_id
1 'polypeptide(L)'
;EGEYLLYSFPGTCPRITGVMILNGYTKNEEVWRNNGRVAKLLMYYNDEPYAILNLKDTRDCQIFDVGTLGYEDKSNAPAWKIKFENLEVYPGDKYQDTAITEIYFDGIDVH
;
A
#
# COMPACT_ATOMS: atom_id res chain seq x y z
N GLU A 1 -5.34 -6.34 -12.47
CA GLU A 1 -6.48 -6.08 -11.59
C GLU A 1 -6.85 -7.34 -10.83
N GLY A 2 -7.27 -7.19 -9.59
CA GLY A 2 -7.55 -8.32 -8.72
C GLY A 2 -6.34 -8.89 -8.00
N GLU A 3 -5.16 -8.42 -8.32
CA GLU A 3 -3.94 -8.79 -7.62
C GLU A 3 -3.89 -8.11 -6.26
N TYR A 4 -3.25 -8.75 -5.29
CA TYR A 4 -3.18 -8.15 -3.96
C TYR A 4 -1.85 -8.39 -3.27
N LEU A 5 -1.55 -7.54 -2.29
CA LEU A 5 -0.41 -7.65 -1.40
C LEU A 5 -0.94 -7.79 0.03
N LEU A 6 -0.41 -8.75 0.76
CA LEU A 6 -0.84 -9.04 2.13
C LEU A 6 0.34 -8.84 3.09
N TYR A 7 0.09 -8.07 4.14
CA TYR A 7 1.05 -7.83 5.22
C TYR A 7 0.46 -8.27 6.54
N SER A 8 1.18 -9.13 7.26
CA SER A 8 0.75 -9.62 8.57
C SER A 8 1.64 -9.03 9.66
N PHE A 9 1.02 -8.61 10.75
CA PHE A 9 1.72 -7.96 11.87
C PHE A 9 1.40 -8.70 13.16
N PRO A 10 2.43 -9.01 13.99
CA PRO A 10 2.15 -9.51 15.34
C PRO A 10 1.37 -8.48 16.13
N GLY A 11 0.58 -8.93 17.11
CA GLY A 11 -0.19 -8.02 17.95
C GLY A 11 0.67 -7.02 18.72
N THR A 12 1.96 -7.35 18.92
CA THR A 12 2.93 -6.47 19.60
C THR A 12 3.54 -5.42 18.69
N CYS A 13 3.19 -5.43 17.39
CA CYS A 13 3.73 -4.48 16.44
C CYS A 13 3.29 -3.05 16.78
N PRO A 14 4.14 -2.04 16.52
CA PRO A 14 3.70 -0.65 16.66
C PRO A 14 2.47 -0.35 15.81
N ARG A 15 1.63 0.56 16.30
CA ARG A 15 0.44 0.97 15.54
C ARG A 15 0.85 1.75 14.30
N ILE A 16 0.13 1.53 13.21
CA ILE A 16 0.41 2.15 11.93
C ILE A 16 -0.56 3.30 11.70
N THR A 17 -0.05 4.45 11.30
CA THR A 17 -0.84 5.65 11.03
C THR A 17 -0.72 6.14 9.60
N GLY A 18 0.28 5.67 8.87
CA GLY A 18 0.51 6.12 7.50
C GLY A 18 0.97 5.02 6.59
N VAL A 19 0.66 5.19 5.32
CA VAL A 19 1.11 4.29 4.25
C VAL A 19 1.80 5.17 3.21
N MET A 20 3.03 4.77 2.85
CA MET A 20 3.81 5.46 1.83
C MET A 20 3.98 4.53 0.65
N ILE A 21 3.65 5.03 -0.55
CA ILE A 21 3.62 4.21 -1.75
C ILE A 21 4.49 4.81 -2.84
N LEU A 22 5.43 3.99 -3.33
CA LEU A 22 6.19 4.26 -4.55
C LEU A 22 5.58 3.41 -5.66
N ASN A 23 5.03 4.05 -6.66
CA ASN A 23 4.18 3.41 -7.66
C ASN A 23 4.94 3.09 -8.94
N GLY A 24 4.94 1.82 -9.32
CA GLY A 24 5.53 1.38 -10.57
C GLY A 24 7.05 1.23 -10.53
N TYR A 25 7.65 1.08 -11.69
CA TYR A 25 9.11 1.01 -11.83
C TYR A 25 9.68 2.42 -11.81
N THR A 26 10.35 2.77 -10.72
CA THR A 26 10.83 4.15 -10.52
C THR A 26 12.29 4.37 -10.92
N LYS A 27 12.94 3.36 -11.52
CA LYS A 27 14.34 3.43 -11.90
C LYS A 27 14.65 4.64 -12.80
N ASN A 28 13.82 4.85 -13.81
CA ASN A 28 13.88 6.04 -14.64
C ASN A 28 12.52 6.29 -15.28
N GLU A 29 12.35 7.47 -15.86
CA GLU A 29 11.05 7.87 -16.41
C GLU A 29 10.62 6.98 -17.57
N GLU A 30 11.54 6.57 -18.42
CA GLU A 30 11.22 5.74 -19.58
C GLU A 30 10.65 4.39 -19.13
N VAL A 31 11.31 3.69 -18.22
CA VAL A 31 10.85 2.42 -17.70
C VAL A 31 9.50 2.60 -16.99
N TRP A 32 9.36 3.67 -16.21
CA TRP A 32 8.14 3.97 -15.50
C TRP A 32 6.94 4.17 -16.44
N ARG A 33 7.13 4.93 -17.53
CA ARG A 33 6.07 5.19 -18.50
C ARG A 33 5.70 3.96 -19.33
N ASN A 34 6.68 3.11 -19.62
CA ASN A 34 6.46 1.95 -20.48
C ASN A 34 5.71 0.83 -19.78
N ASN A 35 5.70 0.80 -18.45
CA ASN A 35 5.03 -0.23 -17.68
C ASN A 35 3.80 0.32 -16.97
N GLY A 36 2.85 -0.55 -16.64
CA GLY A 36 1.64 -0.16 -15.95
C GLY A 36 1.92 0.30 -14.52
N ARG A 37 1.11 1.21 -14.02
CA ARG A 37 1.16 1.73 -12.65
C ARG A 37 -0.20 1.56 -12.00
N VAL A 38 -0.21 1.44 -10.68
CA VAL A 38 -1.45 1.31 -9.94
C VAL A 38 -2.14 2.67 -9.85
N ALA A 39 -3.43 2.70 -10.16
CA ALA A 39 -4.23 3.91 -10.05
C ALA A 39 -5.09 3.93 -8.78
N LYS A 40 -5.55 2.77 -8.35
CA LYS A 40 -6.46 2.67 -7.20
C LYS A 40 -6.24 1.37 -6.46
N LEU A 41 -6.09 1.46 -5.14
CA LEU A 41 -5.95 0.32 -4.25
C LEU A 41 -7.11 0.31 -3.26
N LEU A 42 -7.70 -0.86 -3.04
CA LEU A 42 -8.61 -1.07 -1.92
C LEU A 42 -7.81 -1.65 -0.77
N MET A 43 -7.82 -0.93 0.35
CA MET A 43 -7.13 -1.34 1.56
C MET A 43 -8.11 -2.05 2.49
N TYR A 44 -7.72 -3.24 2.94
CA TYR A 44 -8.47 -4.01 3.92
C TYR A 44 -7.72 -4.01 5.23
N TYR A 45 -8.45 -3.96 6.33
CA TYR A 45 -7.91 -4.13 7.67
C TYR A 45 -8.61 -5.32 8.30
N ASN A 46 -7.87 -6.38 8.60
CA ASN A 46 -8.40 -7.64 9.14
C ASN A 46 -9.57 -8.17 8.29
N ASP A 47 -9.37 -8.24 6.98
CA ASP A 47 -10.33 -8.75 6.00
C ASP A 47 -11.56 -7.87 5.77
N GLU A 48 -11.64 -6.71 6.41
CA GLU A 48 -12.73 -5.76 6.18
C GLU A 48 -12.26 -4.64 5.28
N PRO A 49 -13.04 -4.26 4.26
CA PRO A 49 -12.71 -3.09 3.46
C PRO A 49 -12.59 -1.86 4.35
N TYR A 50 -11.50 -1.12 4.22
CA TYR A 50 -11.20 -0.01 5.12
C TYR A 50 -11.13 1.32 4.40
N ALA A 51 -10.39 1.39 3.30
CA ALA A 51 -10.18 2.64 2.60
C ALA A 51 -9.83 2.40 1.13
N ILE A 52 -10.13 3.38 0.29
CA ILE A 52 -9.68 3.38 -1.10
C ILE A 52 -8.57 4.41 -1.21
N LEU A 53 -7.41 3.97 -1.71
CA LEU A 53 -6.27 4.84 -1.94
C LEU A 53 -6.20 5.18 -3.41
N ASN A 54 -6.42 6.45 -3.72
CA ASN A 54 -6.34 6.95 -5.10
C ASN A 54 -4.93 7.48 -5.33
N LEU A 55 -4.19 6.84 -6.23
CA LEU A 55 -2.83 7.21 -6.51
C LEU A 55 -2.75 8.13 -7.72
N LYS A 56 -1.93 9.16 -7.60
CA LYS A 56 -1.63 10.03 -8.73
C LYS A 56 -0.63 9.32 -9.64
N ASP A 57 -0.67 9.63 -10.91
CA ASP A 57 0.25 9.08 -11.89
C ASP A 57 1.57 9.85 -11.84
N THR A 58 2.36 9.57 -10.82
CA THR A 58 3.63 10.24 -10.56
C THR A 58 4.66 9.26 -9.99
N ARG A 59 5.93 9.55 -10.23
CA ARG A 59 7.05 8.79 -9.67
C ARG A 59 7.35 9.16 -8.22
N ASP A 60 6.75 10.22 -7.72
CA ASP A 60 6.98 10.68 -6.35
C ASP A 60 6.33 9.74 -5.34
N CYS A 61 6.94 9.66 -4.16
CA CYS A 61 6.35 8.92 -3.04
C CYS A 61 5.05 9.59 -2.62
N GLN A 62 3.99 8.80 -2.48
CA GLN A 62 2.68 9.29 -2.07
C GLN A 62 2.39 8.81 -0.65
N ILE A 63 1.93 9.72 0.19
CA ILE A 63 1.71 9.45 1.61
C ILE A 63 0.22 9.54 1.90
N PHE A 64 -0.31 8.50 2.55
CA PHE A 64 -1.72 8.43 2.95
C PHE A 64 -1.83 8.31 4.46
N ASP A 65 -2.66 9.16 5.06
CA ASP A 65 -3.03 9.04 6.46
C ASP A 65 -4.16 8.01 6.53
N VAL A 66 -3.94 6.92 7.26
CA VAL A 66 -4.90 5.83 7.33
C VAL A 66 -5.54 5.70 8.72
N GLY A 67 -5.45 6.74 9.53
CA GLY A 67 -5.94 6.69 10.90
C GLY A 67 -4.95 5.93 11.78
N THR A 68 -5.45 5.17 12.74
CA THR A 68 -4.58 4.40 13.63
C THR A 68 -5.00 2.94 13.59
N LEU A 69 -4.10 2.10 13.10
CA LEU A 69 -4.34 0.66 12.97
C LEU A 69 -3.44 -0.12 13.90
N GLY A 70 -3.94 -1.25 14.41
CA GLY A 70 -3.23 -2.04 15.39
C GLY A 70 -3.80 -1.79 16.79
N TYR A 71 -3.07 -2.24 17.81
CA TYR A 71 -3.58 -2.22 19.17
C TYR A 71 -2.73 -1.34 20.07
N GLU A 72 -3.38 -0.49 20.88
CA GLU A 72 -2.71 0.27 21.91
C GLU A 72 -2.26 -0.65 23.05
N ASP A 73 -3.16 -1.49 23.52
CA ASP A 73 -2.84 -2.51 24.52
C ASP A 73 -2.35 -3.75 23.79
N LYS A 74 -1.05 -4.02 23.89
CA LYS A 74 -0.39 -5.12 23.19
C LYS A 74 -0.38 -6.41 24.02
N SER A 75 -0.95 -6.39 25.22
CA SER A 75 -1.04 -7.58 26.08
C SER A 75 -2.04 -8.56 25.47
N ASN A 76 -1.57 -9.72 25.08
CA ASN A 76 -2.40 -10.75 24.45
C ASN A 76 -3.13 -10.29 23.19
N ALA A 77 -2.63 -9.23 22.52
CA ALA A 77 -3.23 -8.77 21.28
C ALA A 77 -3.00 -9.80 20.17
N PRO A 78 -4.03 -10.14 19.39
CA PRO A 78 -3.86 -11.07 18.28
C PRO A 78 -3.09 -10.42 17.13
N ALA A 79 -2.55 -11.24 16.24
CA ALA A 79 -1.97 -10.74 15.00
C ALA A 79 -3.05 -10.02 14.18
N TRP A 80 -2.64 -9.06 13.39
CA TRP A 80 -3.54 -8.31 12.51
C TRP A 80 -2.90 -8.18 11.15
N LYS A 81 -3.71 -7.80 10.15
CA LYS A 81 -3.21 -7.77 8.78
C LYS A 81 -3.79 -6.62 7.99
N ILE A 82 -3.04 -6.19 6.98
CA ILE A 82 -3.44 -5.20 6.00
C ILE A 82 -3.27 -5.84 4.63
N LYS A 83 -4.31 -5.73 3.79
CA LYS A 83 -4.26 -6.21 2.43
C LYS A 83 -4.58 -5.07 1.48
N PHE A 84 -3.85 -5.00 0.38
CA PHE A 84 -4.11 -4.03 -0.67
C PHE A 84 -4.48 -4.78 -1.94
N GLU A 85 -5.65 -4.49 -2.47
CA GLU A 85 -6.12 -5.09 -3.72
C GLU A 85 -6.07 -4.05 -4.83
N ASN A 86 -5.49 -4.44 -5.97
CA ASN A 86 -5.38 -3.56 -7.12
C ASN A 86 -6.74 -3.48 -7.84
N LEU A 87 -7.37 -2.32 -7.81
CA LEU A 87 -8.67 -2.09 -8.46
C LEU A 87 -8.55 -1.52 -9.85
N GLU A 88 -7.58 -0.62 -10.07
CA GLU A 88 -7.40 0.06 -11.36
C GLU A 88 -5.92 0.34 -11.59
N VAL A 89 -5.55 0.38 -12.87
CA VAL A 89 -4.17 0.66 -13.27
C VAL A 89 -4.16 1.78 -14.32
N TYR A 90 -3.05 2.52 -14.33
CA TYR A 90 -2.68 3.34 -15.47
C TYR A 90 -1.92 2.44 -16.43
N PRO A 91 -2.36 2.30 -17.69
CA PRO A 91 -1.64 1.42 -18.63
C PRO A 91 -0.28 1.99 -18.99
N GLY A 92 0.69 1.12 -19.21
CA GLY A 92 1.99 1.53 -19.69
C GLY A 92 1.96 1.83 -21.18
N ASP A 93 2.93 2.62 -21.64
CA ASP A 93 3.03 2.99 -23.06
C ASP A 93 3.43 1.82 -23.96
N LYS A 94 4.21 0.89 -23.44
CA LYS A 94 4.68 -0.27 -24.21
C LYS A 94 4.20 -1.59 -23.67
N TYR A 95 4.09 -1.72 -22.36
CA TYR A 95 3.77 -2.99 -21.71
C TYR A 95 2.51 -2.85 -20.89
N GLN A 96 1.71 -3.92 -20.86
CA GLN A 96 0.49 -3.94 -20.07
C GLN A 96 0.72 -4.46 -18.64
N ASP A 97 1.91 -4.98 -18.38
CA ASP A 97 2.25 -5.46 -17.04
C ASP A 97 2.26 -4.32 -16.04
N THR A 98 1.64 -4.56 -14.88
CA THR A 98 1.67 -3.59 -13.80
C THR A 98 2.91 -3.84 -12.96
N ALA A 99 3.70 -2.80 -12.75
CA ALA A 99 4.91 -2.90 -11.94
C ALA A 99 4.58 -3.11 -10.48
N ILE A 100 5.49 -3.76 -9.76
CA ILE A 100 5.35 -3.94 -8.32
C ILE A 100 5.43 -2.57 -7.64
N THR A 101 4.42 -2.30 -6.81
CA THR A 101 4.37 -1.09 -6.00
C THR A 101 5.10 -1.35 -4.68
N GLU A 102 6.00 -0.45 -4.30
CA GLU A 102 6.66 -0.53 -3.02
C GLU A 102 5.81 0.20 -1.99
N ILE A 103 5.52 -0.48 -0.87
CA ILE A 103 4.67 0.05 0.19
C ILE A 103 5.47 0.06 1.49
N TYR A 104 5.47 1.21 2.16
CA TYR A 104 6.13 1.38 3.46
C TYR A 104 5.10 1.86 4.46
N PHE A 105 5.32 1.54 5.73
CA PHE A 105 4.39 1.89 6.80
C PHE A 105 5.07 2.83 7.79
N ASP A 106 4.32 3.82 8.27
CA ASP A 106 4.74 4.71 9.34
C ASP A 106 3.79 4.56 10.53
N GLY A 107 4.27 4.85 11.72
CA GLY A 107 3.46 4.63 12.92
C GLY A 107 3.88 5.48 14.09
N ILE A 108 3.12 5.40 15.18
CA ILE A 108 3.29 6.26 16.35
C ILE A 108 4.03 5.62 17.51
N ASP A 109 4.11 4.30 17.55
CA ASP A 109 4.81 3.59 18.62
C ASP A 109 6.22 3.15 18.20
N VAL A 110 6.75 3.78 17.17
CA VAL A 110 8.06 3.46 16.60
C VAL A 110 9.14 4.22 17.34
N HIS A 111 10.22 3.53 17.69
CA HIS A 111 11.37 4.12 18.40
C HIS A 111 12.64 3.95 17.61
#